data_a6c77ae784e667061dc2e19d7e25e920
#
_entry.id   a6c77ae784e667061dc2e19d7e25e920
#
_cell.length_a   1.000
_cell.length_b   1.000
_cell.length_c   1.000
_cell.angle_alpha   90.00
_cell.angle_beta   90.00
_cell.angle_gamma   90.00
#
_symmetry.space_group_name_H-M   'P 1'
#
loop_
_entity.id
_entity.type
_entity.pdbx_description
1 polymer ?
#
loop_
_entity_poly.entity_id
_entity_poly.type
_entity_poly.pdbx_seq_one_letter_code
_entity_poly.pdbx_strand_id
1 'polypeptide(L)'
;GQTINIPVGTTLNEALLLLQIQTKSPIIGALVNNKPAFLNMGLYNNKTIEFIEQNSSIGKRIYVRSLVFLLYKALKDTYPQALFRVEYAISNGYYCTIEMDGQRITLDQLNLVKERATQLIEEDLPFELFYEPRAKIIQLFNDLSRPDISNLLQYKKSYYSYYYRLGDTCNFFADILVPSTKYLNKFDISPYFDGFLLRVPQKDNLNQLEEITQQRKTYEIYKEHVKWCNIIGINNIPKLNALTKEKRSTLIKVAEALHEKKIAKIAEQIIEKKTVRIVLIAGPSSSGKTTTSKRLSVQLAASGIRPVTLSLDNYYLTHDKTPKDEFGELDFESLYALDLPLLNQQLGQLIAGETIVPPVFNFKTEQREEGKPIQLKENEILVMEGIHGLNPELTASIDESQKFKIYASALTALSLNDLNWISASDTRLLRRIIRDYKYRNYPAEKTIERWASVRRGEDKWIFPFQENADAMFNSSLLFELASIKRQAEPILNEVAQDSDSYPEARRLLHLLEYVVGIPYHEIPQTSLLREFLGGSGFHY
;
A
#
# COMPACT_ATOMS: atom_id res chain seq x y z
N GLY A 1 -27.43 17.88 -6.08
CA GLY A 1 -27.65 16.78 -7.03
C GLY A 1 -28.88 17.03 -7.89
N GLN A 2 -28.90 16.49 -9.10
CA GLN A 2 -30.03 16.56 -10.01
C GLN A 2 -30.83 15.25 -9.92
N THR A 3 -32.16 15.32 -9.98
CA THR A 3 -33.04 14.14 -10.08
C THR A 3 -33.63 14.11 -11.49
N ILE A 4 -33.50 12.98 -12.18
CA ILE A 4 -34.05 12.77 -13.52
C ILE A 4 -34.92 11.51 -13.54
N ASN A 5 -35.94 11.51 -14.39
CA ASN A 5 -36.75 10.32 -14.68
C ASN A 5 -36.25 9.73 -16.01
N ILE A 6 -35.88 8.46 -15.99
CA ILE A 6 -35.39 7.73 -17.15
C ILE A 6 -36.17 6.41 -17.32
N PRO A 7 -36.27 5.87 -18.53
CA PRO A 7 -36.87 4.56 -18.77
C PRO A 7 -36.17 3.45 -17.96
N VAL A 8 -36.94 2.45 -17.53
CA VAL A 8 -36.42 1.27 -16.86
C VAL A 8 -35.49 0.51 -17.82
N GLY A 9 -34.32 0.11 -17.35
CA GLY A 9 -33.30 -0.55 -18.17
C GLY A 9 -32.29 0.39 -18.84
N THR A 10 -32.48 1.73 -18.75
CA THR A 10 -31.47 2.70 -19.20
C THR A 10 -30.13 2.40 -18.51
N THR A 11 -29.06 2.33 -19.28
CA THR A 11 -27.70 2.11 -18.76
C THR A 11 -27.15 3.38 -18.12
N LEU A 12 -26.16 3.23 -17.24
CA LEU A 12 -25.44 4.38 -16.66
C LEU A 12 -24.77 5.25 -17.73
N ASN A 13 -24.31 4.64 -18.83
CA ASN A 13 -23.72 5.38 -19.94
C ASN A 13 -24.75 6.22 -20.70
N GLU A 14 -25.93 5.67 -20.97
CA GLU A 14 -27.05 6.41 -21.56
C GLU A 14 -27.53 7.53 -20.62
N ALA A 15 -27.64 7.26 -19.31
CA ALA A 15 -27.98 8.27 -18.31
C ALA A 15 -26.96 9.42 -18.28
N LEU A 16 -25.66 9.11 -18.40
CA LEU A 16 -24.58 10.10 -18.50
C LEU A 16 -24.77 11.02 -19.71
N LEU A 17 -25.09 10.47 -20.88
CA LEU A 17 -25.34 11.24 -22.09
C LEU A 17 -26.57 12.14 -21.95
N LEU A 18 -27.65 11.66 -21.34
CA LEU A 18 -28.87 12.44 -21.09
C LEU A 18 -28.63 13.63 -20.15
N LEU A 19 -27.75 13.44 -19.15
CA LEU A 19 -27.44 14.47 -18.15
C LEU A 19 -26.50 15.56 -18.66
N GLN A 20 -25.79 15.34 -19.77
CA GLN A 20 -24.81 16.26 -20.35
C GLN A 20 -23.81 16.81 -19.31
N ILE A 21 -23.38 15.95 -18.40
CA ILE A 21 -22.49 16.33 -17.30
C ILE A 21 -21.13 16.79 -17.87
N GLN A 22 -20.76 18.03 -17.55
CA GLN A 22 -19.42 18.54 -17.82
C GLN A 22 -18.49 18.11 -16.70
N THR A 23 -17.41 17.40 -17.03
CA THR A 23 -16.40 16.90 -16.11
C THR A 23 -15.00 17.40 -16.50
N LYS A 24 -14.11 17.42 -15.52
CA LYS A 24 -12.71 17.80 -15.77
C LYS A 24 -11.90 16.69 -16.44
N SER A 25 -12.36 15.45 -16.30
CA SER A 25 -11.70 14.28 -16.88
C SER A 25 -12.74 13.25 -17.37
N PRO A 26 -12.37 12.29 -18.24
CA PRO A 26 -13.30 11.28 -18.72
C PRO A 26 -13.96 10.51 -17.58
N ILE A 27 -15.26 10.24 -17.71
CA ILE A 27 -16.00 9.35 -16.82
C ILE A 27 -15.76 7.92 -17.25
N ILE A 28 -15.33 7.06 -16.33
CA ILE A 28 -14.94 5.67 -16.58
C ILE A 28 -15.69 4.64 -15.75
N GLY A 29 -16.56 5.07 -14.85
CA GLY A 29 -17.38 4.23 -13.99
C GLY A 29 -18.39 5.06 -13.22
N ALA A 30 -19.13 4.43 -12.32
CA ALA A 30 -20.02 5.11 -11.41
C ALA A 30 -20.06 4.42 -10.03
N LEU A 31 -20.47 5.17 -9.00
CA LEU A 31 -20.96 4.64 -7.74
C LEU A 31 -22.48 4.63 -7.79
N VAL A 32 -23.08 3.47 -7.63
CA VAL A 32 -24.54 3.30 -7.53
C VAL A 32 -24.88 2.94 -6.09
N ASN A 33 -25.53 3.84 -5.36
CA ASN A 33 -25.71 3.73 -3.91
C ASN A 33 -24.40 3.41 -3.19
N ASN A 34 -23.36 4.19 -3.49
CA ASN A 34 -21.99 4.06 -2.98
C ASN A 34 -21.30 2.71 -3.27
N LYS A 35 -21.72 1.99 -4.31
CA LYS A 35 -21.06 0.75 -4.77
C LYS A 35 -20.53 0.94 -6.19
N PRO A 36 -19.27 0.59 -6.47
CA PRO A 36 -18.72 0.66 -7.82
C PRO A 36 -19.57 -0.11 -8.82
N ALA A 37 -19.90 0.52 -9.93
CA ALA A 37 -20.74 -0.02 -10.99
C ALA A 37 -20.17 0.31 -12.37
N PHE A 38 -20.33 -0.62 -13.26
CA PHE A 38 -19.93 -0.59 -14.65
C PHE A 38 -20.84 0.35 -15.45
N LEU A 39 -20.32 1.16 -16.35
CA LEU A 39 -21.15 2.11 -17.10
C LEU A 39 -22.23 1.45 -17.98
N ASN A 40 -22.04 0.18 -18.35
CA ASN A 40 -23.06 -0.58 -19.08
C ASN A 40 -24.14 -1.22 -18.19
N MET A 41 -24.10 -0.97 -16.87
CA MET A 41 -25.13 -1.47 -15.94
C MET A 41 -26.47 -0.78 -16.20
N GLY A 42 -27.54 -1.57 -16.38
CA GLY A 42 -28.91 -1.08 -16.51
C GLY A 42 -29.52 -0.68 -15.16
N LEU A 43 -30.32 0.36 -15.16
CA LEU A 43 -31.04 0.90 -14.01
C LEU A 43 -32.50 0.45 -14.02
N TYR A 44 -32.93 -0.29 -12.98
CA TYR A 44 -34.26 -0.89 -12.91
C TYR A 44 -35.12 -0.31 -11.78
N ASN A 45 -34.59 0.54 -10.92
CA ASN A 45 -35.28 1.22 -9.84
C ASN A 45 -34.49 2.48 -9.43
N ASN A 46 -35.07 3.29 -8.51
CA ASN A 46 -34.44 4.52 -8.03
C ASN A 46 -33.06 4.24 -7.41
N LYS A 47 -32.08 5.01 -7.84
CA LYS A 47 -30.69 4.92 -7.40
C LYS A 47 -30.09 6.31 -7.21
N THR A 48 -29.18 6.42 -6.26
CA THR A 48 -28.25 7.53 -6.18
C THR A 48 -27.00 7.16 -6.99
N ILE A 49 -26.60 8.03 -7.90
CA ILE A 49 -25.50 7.80 -8.82
C ILE A 49 -24.48 8.93 -8.67
N GLU A 50 -23.22 8.56 -8.51
CA GLU A 50 -22.08 9.45 -8.59
C GLU A 50 -21.14 8.90 -9.69
N PHE A 51 -20.83 9.73 -10.69
CA PHE A 51 -19.95 9.29 -11.77
C PHE A 51 -18.48 9.40 -11.36
N ILE A 52 -17.69 8.40 -11.72
CA ILE A 52 -16.28 8.28 -11.38
C ILE A 52 -15.44 8.86 -12.51
N GLU A 53 -14.75 9.95 -12.22
CA GLU A 53 -13.76 10.55 -13.11
C GLU A 53 -12.43 9.78 -13.07
N GLN A 54 -11.74 9.71 -14.21
CA GLN A 54 -10.45 8.99 -14.35
C GLN A 54 -9.38 9.52 -13.41
N ASN A 55 -9.33 10.83 -13.15
CA ASN A 55 -8.34 11.46 -12.26
C ASN A 55 -8.63 11.26 -10.76
N SER A 56 -9.78 10.68 -10.40
CA SER A 56 -10.09 10.32 -9.01
C SER A 56 -9.27 9.12 -8.55
N SER A 57 -9.17 8.90 -7.23
CA SER A 57 -8.46 7.74 -6.66
C SER A 57 -9.06 6.41 -7.12
N ILE A 58 -10.39 6.34 -7.20
CA ILE A 58 -11.13 5.17 -7.70
C ILE A 58 -10.88 5.02 -9.20
N GLY A 59 -10.98 6.11 -9.95
CA GLY A 59 -10.74 6.12 -11.40
C GLY A 59 -9.33 5.67 -11.77
N LYS A 60 -8.30 6.14 -11.08
CA LYS A 60 -6.91 5.68 -11.30
C LYS A 60 -6.80 4.15 -11.12
N ARG A 61 -7.45 3.56 -10.11
CA ARG A 61 -7.45 2.10 -9.90
C ARG A 61 -8.13 1.36 -11.04
N ILE A 62 -9.32 1.82 -11.46
CA ILE A 62 -10.08 1.25 -12.59
C ILE A 62 -9.22 1.28 -13.85
N TYR A 63 -8.64 2.43 -14.17
CA TYR A 63 -7.79 2.61 -15.33
C TYR A 63 -6.61 1.65 -15.35
N VAL A 64 -5.87 1.57 -14.25
CA VAL A 64 -4.68 0.71 -14.15
C VAL A 64 -5.04 -0.78 -14.27
N ARG A 65 -6.11 -1.23 -13.62
CA ARG A 65 -6.55 -2.64 -13.72
C ARG A 65 -6.98 -3.00 -15.14
N SER A 66 -7.67 -2.10 -15.81
CA SER A 66 -8.06 -2.27 -17.22
C SER A 66 -6.84 -2.31 -18.14
N LEU A 67 -5.85 -1.45 -17.87
CA LEU A 67 -4.60 -1.43 -18.63
C LEU A 67 -3.78 -2.72 -18.42
N VAL A 68 -3.76 -3.26 -17.19
CA VAL A 68 -3.13 -4.57 -16.93
C VAL A 68 -3.83 -5.69 -17.70
N PHE A 69 -5.16 -5.65 -17.80
CA PHE A 69 -5.88 -6.65 -18.62
C PHE A 69 -5.60 -6.48 -20.12
N LEU A 70 -5.56 -5.25 -20.62
CA LEU A 70 -5.17 -4.96 -22.00
C LEU A 70 -3.78 -5.53 -22.33
N LEU A 71 -2.79 -5.27 -21.47
CA LEU A 71 -1.43 -5.80 -21.63
C LEU A 71 -1.38 -7.33 -21.55
N TYR A 72 -2.18 -7.94 -20.67
CA TYR A 72 -2.30 -9.38 -20.61
C TYR A 72 -2.88 -9.97 -21.91
N LYS A 73 -3.93 -9.35 -22.47
CA LYS A 73 -4.50 -9.73 -23.77
C LYS A 73 -3.46 -9.59 -24.87
N ALA A 74 -2.80 -8.43 -24.98
CA ALA A 74 -1.75 -8.19 -25.96
C ALA A 74 -0.62 -9.23 -25.86
N LEU A 75 -0.21 -9.58 -24.63
CA LEU A 75 0.79 -10.61 -24.40
C LEU A 75 0.30 -12.00 -24.87
N LYS A 76 -0.95 -12.35 -24.58
CA LYS A 76 -1.51 -13.64 -25.00
C LYS A 76 -1.65 -13.76 -26.53
N ASP A 77 -1.89 -12.64 -27.21
CA ASP A 77 -1.92 -12.60 -28.68
C ASP A 77 -0.54 -12.78 -29.32
N THR A 78 0.51 -12.25 -28.65
CA THR A 78 1.90 -12.30 -29.18
C THR A 78 2.69 -13.50 -28.69
N TYR A 79 2.56 -13.82 -27.40
CA TYR A 79 3.30 -14.86 -26.69
C TYR A 79 2.37 -15.66 -25.75
N PRO A 80 1.57 -16.63 -26.26
CA PRO A 80 0.53 -17.32 -25.47
C PRO A 80 1.04 -18.00 -24.19
N GLN A 81 2.29 -18.49 -24.20
CA GLN A 81 2.89 -19.21 -23.07
C GLN A 81 3.53 -18.30 -22.02
N ALA A 82 3.71 -17.02 -22.33
CA ALA A 82 4.38 -16.08 -21.42
C ALA A 82 3.55 -15.83 -20.15
N LEU A 83 4.23 -15.69 -19.02
CA LEU A 83 3.66 -15.38 -17.72
C LEU A 83 3.84 -13.89 -17.43
N PHE A 84 2.75 -13.20 -17.18
CA PHE A 84 2.74 -11.79 -16.80
C PHE A 84 2.37 -11.64 -15.34
N ARG A 85 3.16 -10.84 -14.60
CA ARG A 85 2.87 -10.48 -13.21
C ARG A 85 3.00 -8.98 -12.99
N VAL A 86 2.06 -8.44 -12.24
CA VAL A 86 2.18 -7.11 -11.62
C VAL A 86 2.73 -7.32 -10.22
N GLU A 87 3.92 -6.79 -9.98
CA GLU A 87 4.66 -7.06 -8.75
C GLU A 87 4.29 -6.05 -7.66
N TYR A 88 4.57 -4.76 -7.85
CA TYR A 88 4.24 -3.71 -6.89
C TYR A 88 4.29 -2.31 -7.52
N ALA A 89 3.73 -1.33 -6.80
CA ALA A 89 3.79 0.08 -7.20
C ALA A 89 5.15 0.69 -6.81
N ILE A 90 5.84 1.29 -7.78
CA ILE A 90 7.14 1.98 -7.61
C ILE A 90 7.24 3.10 -8.65
N SER A 91 7.97 4.16 -8.35
CA SER A 91 8.22 5.26 -9.31
C SER A 91 6.94 5.84 -9.90
N ASN A 92 5.88 5.99 -9.09
CA ASN A 92 4.53 6.42 -9.50
C ASN A 92 3.88 5.59 -10.62
N GLY A 93 4.46 4.41 -10.92
CA GLY A 93 3.96 3.41 -11.86
C GLY A 93 3.87 2.03 -11.20
N TYR A 94 3.93 0.98 -12.03
CA TYR A 94 3.83 -0.40 -11.57
C TYR A 94 4.96 -1.23 -12.16
N TYR A 95 5.78 -1.81 -11.27
CA TYR A 95 6.81 -2.74 -11.70
C TYR A 95 6.15 -4.07 -12.08
N CYS A 96 6.46 -4.50 -13.28
CA CYS A 96 5.89 -5.70 -13.88
C CYS A 96 6.98 -6.61 -14.43
N THR A 97 6.67 -7.90 -14.49
CA THR A 97 7.56 -8.90 -15.05
C THR A 97 6.82 -9.78 -16.05
N ILE A 98 7.51 -10.12 -17.15
CA ILE A 98 7.07 -11.12 -18.10
C ILE A 98 8.16 -12.17 -18.22
N GLU A 99 7.78 -13.43 -18.08
CA GLU A 99 8.67 -14.58 -18.20
C GLU A 99 8.17 -15.51 -19.30
N MET A 100 9.08 -15.96 -20.13
CA MET A 100 8.86 -16.97 -21.16
C MET A 100 9.98 -18.00 -21.08
N ASP A 101 9.62 -19.28 -20.94
CA ASP A 101 10.58 -20.40 -20.80
C ASP A 101 11.62 -20.19 -19.67
N GLY A 102 11.18 -19.59 -18.56
CA GLY A 102 12.02 -19.31 -17.39
C GLY A 102 12.97 -18.13 -17.54
N GLN A 103 12.89 -17.37 -18.63
CA GLN A 103 13.68 -16.18 -18.88
C GLN A 103 12.81 -14.92 -18.98
N ARG A 104 13.38 -13.77 -18.64
CA ARG A 104 12.74 -12.47 -18.89
C ARG A 104 12.69 -12.19 -20.37
N ILE A 105 11.60 -11.57 -20.84
CA ILE A 105 11.49 -11.16 -22.25
C ILE A 105 12.47 -10.02 -22.57
N THR A 106 12.90 -9.97 -23.83
CA THR A 106 13.78 -8.91 -24.35
C THR A 106 13.02 -7.60 -24.58
N LEU A 107 13.76 -6.51 -24.80
CA LEU A 107 13.16 -5.21 -25.12
C LEU A 107 12.35 -5.26 -26.44
N ASP A 108 12.84 -5.96 -27.45
CA ASP A 108 12.13 -6.09 -28.73
C ASP A 108 10.81 -6.85 -28.58
N GLN A 109 10.81 -7.92 -27.79
CA GLN A 109 9.59 -8.65 -27.44
C GLN A 109 8.62 -7.78 -26.66
N LEU A 110 9.10 -6.96 -25.73
CA LEU A 110 8.26 -6.02 -24.97
C LEU A 110 7.64 -4.96 -25.88
N ASN A 111 8.40 -4.45 -26.88
CA ASN A 111 7.88 -3.50 -27.87
C ASN A 111 6.76 -4.11 -28.73
N LEU A 112 6.88 -5.38 -29.14
CA LEU A 112 5.81 -6.08 -29.87
C LEU A 112 4.52 -6.19 -29.03
N VAL A 113 4.64 -6.46 -27.72
CA VAL A 113 3.47 -6.46 -26.82
C VAL A 113 2.84 -5.06 -26.73
N LYS A 114 3.66 -4.01 -26.68
CA LYS A 114 3.18 -2.61 -26.68
C LYS A 114 2.46 -2.24 -27.96
N GLU A 115 3.02 -2.62 -29.12
CA GLU A 115 2.40 -2.41 -30.44
C GLU A 115 1.03 -3.12 -30.51
N ARG A 116 0.96 -4.38 -30.07
CA ARG A 116 -0.31 -5.12 -30.04
C ARG A 116 -1.33 -4.46 -29.10
N ALA A 117 -0.90 -4.00 -27.92
CA ALA A 117 -1.78 -3.27 -27.01
C ALA A 117 -2.33 -1.99 -27.65
N THR A 118 -1.52 -1.25 -28.42
CA THR A 118 -1.95 -0.06 -29.15
C THR A 118 -3.00 -0.41 -30.22
N GLN A 119 -2.80 -1.48 -30.98
CA GLN A 119 -3.79 -1.97 -31.96
C GLN A 119 -5.13 -2.33 -31.28
N LEU A 120 -5.08 -3.02 -30.11
CA LEU A 120 -6.29 -3.36 -29.36
C LEU A 120 -7.06 -2.12 -28.85
N ILE A 121 -6.37 -1.00 -28.61
CA ILE A 121 -7.02 0.28 -28.28
C ILE A 121 -7.75 0.85 -29.51
N GLU A 122 -7.13 0.77 -30.69
CA GLU A 122 -7.73 1.23 -31.95
C GLU A 122 -8.94 0.36 -32.37
N GLU A 123 -8.90 -0.95 -32.06
CA GLU A 123 -10.02 -1.88 -32.25
C GLU A 123 -11.24 -1.57 -31.36
N ASP A 124 -11.09 -0.77 -30.30
CA ASP A 124 -12.14 -0.37 -29.33
C ASP A 124 -12.94 -1.55 -28.77
N LEU A 125 -12.25 -2.59 -28.28
CA LEU A 125 -12.88 -3.79 -27.76
C LEU A 125 -13.56 -3.55 -26.39
N PRO A 126 -14.80 -4.04 -26.16
CA PRO A 126 -15.48 -3.91 -24.89
C PRO A 126 -14.85 -4.82 -23.81
N PHE A 127 -14.79 -4.34 -22.58
CA PHE A 127 -14.57 -5.17 -21.40
C PHE A 127 -15.92 -5.74 -20.94
N GLU A 128 -16.17 -7.00 -21.21
CA GLU A 128 -17.44 -7.65 -20.88
C GLU A 128 -17.41 -8.30 -19.50
N LEU A 129 -18.42 -8.02 -18.68
CA LEU A 129 -18.58 -8.59 -17.34
C LEU A 129 -19.58 -9.75 -17.37
N PHE A 130 -19.15 -10.92 -16.91
CA PHE A 130 -20.00 -12.10 -16.77
C PHE A 130 -20.20 -12.44 -15.29
N TYR A 131 -21.44 -12.65 -14.89
CA TYR A 131 -21.82 -13.03 -13.54
C TYR A 131 -22.44 -14.43 -13.56
N GLU A 132 -21.78 -15.41 -12.95
CA GLU A 132 -22.09 -16.82 -13.06
C GLU A 132 -21.98 -17.54 -11.71
N PRO A 133 -22.57 -18.74 -11.55
CA PRO A 133 -22.28 -19.57 -10.40
C PRO A 133 -20.76 -19.80 -10.25
N ARG A 134 -20.25 -19.58 -9.04
CA ARG A 134 -18.79 -19.65 -8.75
C ARG A 134 -18.16 -20.98 -9.21
N ALA A 135 -18.87 -22.11 -9.04
CA ALA A 135 -18.39 -23.41 -9.48
C ALA A 135 -18.11 -23.46 -10.99
N LYS A 136 -18.96 -22.81 -11.80
CA LYS A 136 -18.79 -22.71 -13.26
C LYS A 136 -17.56 -21.86 -13.62
N ILE A 137 -17.33 -20.76 -12.89
CA ILE A 137 -16.15 -19.91 -13.11
C ILE A 137 -14.86 -20.65 -12.69
N ILE A 138 -14.88 -21.38 -11.58
CA ILE A 138 -13.75 -22.22 -11.16
C ILE A 138 -13.41 -23.24 -12.26
N GLN A 139 -14.43 -23.91 -12.84
CA GLN A 139 -14.21 -24.86 -13.95
C GLN A 139 -13.62 -24.16 -15.17
N LEU A 140 -14.16 -23.00 -15.58
CA LEU A 140 -13.62 -22.20 -16.69
C LEU A 140 -12.12 -21.92 -16.51
N PHE A 141 -11.70 -21.46 -15.33
CA PHE A 141 -10.30 -21.14 -15.10
C PHE A 141 -9.39 -22.36 -14.91
N ASN A 142 -9.95 -23.51 -14.52
CA ASN A 142 -9.22 -24.78 -14.58
C ASN A 142 -8.96 -25.20 -16.03
N ASP A 143 -9.96 -25.11 -16.90
CA ASP A 143 -9.86 -25.43 -18.32
C ASP A 143 -8.88 -24.51 -19.04
N LEU A 144 -8.80 -23.23 -18.62
CA LEU A 144 -7.84 -22.25 -19.11
C LEU A 144 -6.44 -22.37 -18.46
N SER A 145 -6.19 -23.41 -17.63
CA SER A 145 -4.92 -23.60 -16.92
C SER A 145 -4.50 -22.40 -16.05
N ARG A 146 -5.49 -21.75 -15.39
CA ARG A 146 -5.30 -20.59 -14.49
C ARG A 146 -5.59 -20.97 -13.02
N PRO A 147 -4.73 -21.83 -12.41
CA PRO A 147 -4.91 -22.25 -11.01
C PRO A 147 -4.77 -21.09 -10.01
N ASP A 148 -4.12 -20.01 -10.36
CA ASP A 148 -4.03 -18.79 -9.56
C ASP A 148 -5.42 -18.17 -9.32
N ILE A 149 -6.34 -18.24 -10.28
CA ILE A 149 -7.70 -17.73 -10.18
C ILE A 149 -8.65 -18.79 -9.61
N SER A 150 -8.63 -20.01 -10.14
CA SER A 150 -9.55 -21.05 -9.68
C SER A 150 -9.37 -21.37 -8.19
N ASN A 151 -8.12 -21.46 -7.70
CA ASN A 151 -7.82 -21.65 -6.29
C ASN A 151 -8.21 -20.45 -5.43
N LEU A 152 -8.08 -19.22 -5.94
CA LEU A 152 -8.52 -18.01 -5.23
C LEU A 152 -10.03 -18.04 -4.98
N LEU A 153 -10.81 -18.36 -6.02
CA LEU A 153 -12.26 -18.37 -5.97
C LEU A 153 -12.84 -19.47 -5.06
N GLN A 154 -12.11 -20.53 -4.75
CA GLN A 154 -12.53 -21.55 -3.79
C GLN A 154 -12.78 -20.99 -2.39
N TYR A 155 -12.06 -19.94 -1.99
CA TYR A 155 -12.18 -19.31 -0.67
C TYR A 155 -13.28 -18.26 -0.57
N LYS A 156 -13.86 -17.85 -1.70
CA LYS A 156 -15.00 -16.93 -1.71
C LYS A 156 -16.26 -17.62 -1.21
N LYS A 157 -16.97 -16.98 -0.29
CA LYS A 157 -18.18 -17.59 0.34
C LYS A 157 -19.43 -17.46 -0.52
N SER A 158 -19.52 -16.46 -1.42
CA SER A 158 -20.68 -16.23 -2.26
C SER A 158 -20.92 -17.37 -3.26
N TYR A 159 -22.20 -17.69 -3.53
CA TYR A 159 -22.58 -18.68 -4.53
C TYR A 159 -22.26 -18.22 -5.95
N TYR A 160 -22.42 -16.94 -6.24
CA TYR A 160 -22.07 -16.32 -7.50
C TYR A 160 -20.74 -15.59 -7.41
N SER A 161 -20.05 -15.50 -8.56
CA SER A 161 -18.86 -14.67 -8.77
C SER A 161 -18.91 -14.08 -10.17
N TYR A 162 -17.88 -13.39 -10.56
CA TYR A 162 -17.78 -12.74 -11.84
C TYR A 162 -16.39 -12.90 -12.45
N TYR A 163 -16.31 -12.72 -13.75
CA TYR A 163 -15.07 -12.61 -14.50
C TYR A 163 -15.24 -11.63 -15.65
N TYR A 164 -14.15 -11.18 -16.21
CA TYR A 164 -14.14 -10.29 -17.37
C TYR A 164 -13.64 -11.03 -18.59
N ARG A 165 -14.16 -10.62 -19.78
CA ARG A 165 -13.69 -11.07 -21.08
C ARG A 165 -13.31 -9.85 -21.92
N LEU A 166 -12.16 -9.93 -22.61
CA LEU A 166 -11.68 -8.98 -23.59
C LEU A 166 -11.36 -9.75 -24.86
N GLY A 167 -12.21 -9.63 -25.88
CA GLY A 167 -12.17 -10.50 -27.05
C GLY A 167 -12.36 -11.98 -26.68
N ASP A 168 -11.37 -12.81 -26.92
CA ASP A 168 -11.35 -14.24 -26.59
C ASP A 168 -10.70 -14.56 -25.22
N THR A 169 -10.14 -13.54 -24.56
CA THR A 169 -9.34 -13.73 -23.33
C THR A 169 -10.16 -13.45 -22.09
N CYS A 170 -10.23 -14.43 -21.17
CA CYS A 170 -10.91 -14.29 -19.89
C CYS A 170 -9.92 -14.03 -18.73
N ASN A 171 -10.32 -13.18 -17.78
CA ASN A 171 -9.56 -12.96 -16.55
C ASN A 171 -10.46 -12.52 -15.40
N PHE A 172 -9.89 -12.54 -14.18
CA PHE A 172 -10.53 -12.08 -12.96
C PHE A 172 -9.83 -10.83 -12.44
N PHE A 173 -10.61 -9.79 -12.11
CA PHE A 173 -10.15 -8.59 -11.41
C PHE A 173 -11.07 -8.29 -10.23
N ALA A 174 -10.48 -7.90 -9.10
CA ALA A 174 -11.21 -7.61 -7.86
C ALA A 174 -11.84 -6.21 -7.82
N ASP A 175 -12.07 -5.59 -8.97
CA ASP A 175 -12.65 -4.24 -9.13
C ASP A 175 -13.35 -4.14 -10.48
N ILE A 176 -14.06 -3.02 -10.74
CA ILE A 176 -14.62 -2.74 -12.06
C ILE A 176 -13.53 -2.30 -13.04
N LEU A 177 -13.80 -2.45 -14.35
CA LEU A 177 -12.93 -2.03 -15.44
C LEU A 177 -13.60 -0.92 -16.27
N VAL A 178 -12.82 -0.24 -17.13
CA VAL A 178 -13.35 0.75 -18.08
C VAL A 178 -14.28 0.09 -19.10
N PRO A 179 -15.17 0.85 -19.79
CA PRO A 179 -16.11 0.26 -20.74
C PRO A 179 -15.47 -0.43 -21.94
N SER A 180 -14.39 0.15 -22.51
CA SER A 180 -13.69 -0.41 -23.67
C SER A 180 -12.20 -0.03 -23.66
N THR A 181 -11.43 -0.65 -24.55
CA THR A 181 -9.99 -0.41 -24.67
C THR A 181 -9.66 1.01 -25.10
N LYS A 182 -10.55 1.70 -25.80
CA LYS A 182 -10.39 3.10 -26.24
C LYS A 182 -10.17 4.09 -25.10
N TYR A 183 -10.67 3.78 -23.89
CA TYR A 183 -10.42 4.59 -22.70
C TYR A 183 -8.96 4.55 -22.22
N LEU A 184 -8.16 3.58 -22.70
CA LEU A 184 -6.78 3.34 -22.26
C LEU A 184 -5.74 3.99 -23.19
N ASN A 185 -6.03 5.18 -23.68
CA ASN A 185 -5.27 5.87 -24.72
C ASN A 185 -3.91 6.44 -24.30
N LYS A 186 -3.60 6.44 -23.00
CA LYS A 186 -2.36 7.03 -22.47
C LYS A 186 -1.66 6.09 -21.49
N PHE A 187 -0.62 5.44 -21.96
CA PHE A 187 0.27 4.60 -21.15
C PHE A 187 1.63 4.47 -21.83
N ASP A 188 2.59 3.94 -21.09
CA ASP A 188 3.86 3.48 -21.65
C ASP A 188 4.37 2.29 -20.85
N ILE A 189 5.22 1.48 -21.47
CA ILE A 189 5.99 0.44 -20.83
C ILE A 189 7.47 0.70 -21.10
N SER A 190 8.23 0.91 -20.02
CA SER A 190 9.64 1.26 -20.11
C SER A 190 10.49 0.23 -19.36
N PRO A 191 11.67 -0.16 -19.86
CA PRO A 191 12.56 -1.04 -19.10
C PRO A 191 12.83 -0.49 -17.70
N TYR A 192 12.80 -1.35 -16.69
CA TYR A 192 13.06 -0.97 -15.31
C TYR A 192 13.68 -2.16 -14.57
N PHE A 193 14.96 -2.05 -14.21
CA PHE A 193 15.78 -3.15 -13.67
C PHE A 193 15.70 -4.42 -14.55
N ASP A 194 15.25 -5.55 -14.00
CA ASP A 194 15.12 -6.83 -14.71
C ASP A 194 13.69 -7.13 -15.22
N GLY A 195 12.84 -6.11 -15.24
CA GLY A 195 11.47 -6.14 -15.77
C GLY A 195 11.16 -4.85 -16.49
N PHE A 196 9.94 -4.36 -16.31
CA PHE A 196 9.51 -3.08 -16.88
C PHE A 196 8.60 -2.32 -15.93
N LEU A 197 8.53 -1.02 -16.13
CA LEU A 197 7.61 -0.12 -15.46
C LEU A 197 6.41 0.16 -16.37
N LEU A 198 5.22 -0.21 -15.91
CA LEU A 198 3.97 0.25 -16.50
C LEU A 198 3.71 1.67 -16.03
N ARG A 199 3.86 2.63 -16.93
CA ARG A 199 3.66 4.05 -16.69
C ARG A 199 2.22 4.43 -16.96
N VAL A 200 1.67 5.27 -16.13
CA VAL A 200 0.27 5.70 -16.17
C VAL A 200 0.16 7.22 -16.20
N PRO A 201 -1.00 7.78 -16.57
CA PRO A 201 -1.21 9.22 -16.57
C PRO A 201 -1.02 9.84 -15.19
N GLN A 202 -0.51 11.07 -15.17
CA GLN A 202 -0.51 11.91 -13.97
C GLN A 202 -1.94 12.25 -13.56
N LYS A 203 -2.15 12.38 -12.24
CA LYS A 203 -3.47 12.71 -11.69
C LYS A 203 -3.97 14.08 -12.16
N ASP A 204 -3.08 15.07 -12.18
CA ASP A 204 -3.42 16.46 -12.49
C ASP A 204 -3.34 16.78 -13.97
N ASN A 205 -2.69 15.92 -14.77
CA ASN A 205 -2.59 16.05 -16.22
C ASN A 205 -2.60 14.68 -16.91
N LEU A 206 -3.80 14.22 -17.30
CA LEU A 206 -3.99 12.92 -17.95
C LEU A 206 -3.27 12.77 -19.29
N ASN A 207 -2.82 13.86 -19.92
CA ASN A 207 -2.06 13.84 -21.16
C ASN A 207 -0.56 13.61 -20.96
N GLN A 208 -0.09 13.64 -19.71
CA GLN A 208 1.31 13.37 -19.35
C GLN A 208 1.43 12.10 -18.53
N LEU A 209 2.52 11.37 -18.75
CA LEU A 209 2.84 10.19 -17.97
C LEU A 209 3.68 10.60 -16.75
N GLU A 210 3.54 9.84 -15.67
CA GLU A 210 4.42 9.97 -14.50
C GLU A 210 5.89 9.81 -14.91
N GLU A 211 6.78 10.58 -14.29
CA GLU A 211 8.22 10.49 -14.52
C GLU A 211 8.82 9.24 -13.86
N ILE A 212 9.87 8.71 -14.49
CA ILE A 212 10.58 7.55 -13.96
C ILE A 212 11.59 8.02 -12.92
N THR A 213 11.41 7.57 -11.68
CA THR A 213 12.37 7.77 -10.60
C THR A 213 13.09 6.45 -10.31
N GLN A 214 14.43 6.48 -10.30
CA GLN A 214 15.21 5.31 -9.95
C GLN A 214 15.19 5.08 -8.44
N GLN A 215 14.51 4.02 -8.00
CA GLN A 215 14.37 3.64 -6.59
C GLN A 215 15.06 2.29 -6.35
N ARG A 216 16.39 2.31 -6.42
CA ARG A 216 17.21 1.08 -6.41
C ARG A 216 17.12 0.34 -5.08
N LYS A 217 17.23 1.03 -3.96
CA LYS A 217 17.20 0.39 -2.63
C LYS A 217 15.82 -0.22 -2.35
N THR A 218 14.75 0.48 -2.74
CA THR A 218 13.37 -0.03 -2.64
C THR A 218 13.19 -1.28 -3.52
N TYR A 219 13.71 -1.27 -4.73
CA TYR A 219 13.68 -2.43 -5.63
C TYR A 219 14.45 -3.63 -5.05
N GLU A 220 15.67 -3.42 -4.55
CA GLU A 220 16.51 -4.48 -4.00
C GLU A 220 15.87 -5.17 -2.78
N ILE A 221 15.30 -4.40 -1.84
CA ILE A 221 14.62 -4.97 -0.67
C ILE A 221 13.33 -5.71 -1.04
N TYR A 222 12.59 -5.22 -2.05
CA TYR A 222 11.43 -5.93 -2.58
C TYR A 222 11.84 -7.25 -3.22
N LYS A 223 12.84 -7.24 -4.09
CA LYS A 223 13.35 -8.44 -4.78
C LYS A 223 13.87 -9.50 -3.81
N GLU A 224 14.57 -9.07 -2.76
CA GLU A 224 14.99 -9.99 -1.69
C GLU A 224 13.77 -10.67 -1.05
N HIS A 225 12.71 -9.91 -0.77
CA HIS A 225 11.47 -10.44 -0.18
C HIS A 225 10.76 -11.42 -1.12
N VAL A 226 10.64 -11.09 -2.42
CA VAL A 226 10.07 -11.99 -3.44
C VAL A 226 10.86 -13.29 -3.56
N LYS A 227 12.20 -13.21 -3.59
CA LYS A 227 13.07 -14.39 -3.60
C LYS A 227 12.75 -15.30 -2.41
N TRP A 228 12.53 -14.71 -1.26
CA TRP A 228 12.20 -15.42 -0.05
C TRP A 228 10.81 -16.08 -0.12
N CYS A 229 9.80 -15.38 -0.62
CA CYS A 229 8.47 -15.94 -0.88
C CYS A 229 8.53 -17.16 -1.80
N ASN A 230 9.37 -17.11 -2.84
CA ASN A 230 9.56 -18.21 -3.79
C ASN A 230 10.27 -19.40 -3.14
N ILE A 231 11.27 -19.20 -2.29
CA ILE A 231 11.95 -20.28 -1.54
C ILE A 231 10.95 -21.01 -0.61
N ILE A 232 10.07 -20.28 0.07
CA ILE A 232 9.04 -20.86 0.94
C ILE A 232 7.90 -21.48 0.10
N GLY A 233 7.74 -21.06 -1.16
CA GLY A 233 6.66 -21.49 -2.04
C GLY A 233 5.33 -20.76 -1.80
N ILE A 234 5.33 -19.62 -1.09
CA ILE A 234 4.12 -18.82 -0.76
C ILE A 234 4.28 -17.43 -1.34
N ASN A 235 3.73 -17.20 -2.51
CA ASN A 235 3.78 -15.93 -3.21
C ASN A 235 2.39 -15.33 -3.53
N ASN A 236 1.31 -16.04 -3.17
CA ASN A 236 -0.06 -15.55 -3.33
C ASN A 236 -0.98 -16.03 -2.21
N ILE A 237 -2.16 -15.42 -2.12
CA ILE A 237 -3.16 -15.71 -1.09
C ILE A 237 -3.68 -17.17 -1.15
N PRO A 238 -3.99 -17.78 -2.32
CA PRO A 238 -4.40 -19.18 -2.37
C PRO A 238 -3.40 -20.13 -1.70
N LYS A 239 -2.10 -19.95 -1.94
CA LYS A 239 -1.05 -20.78 -1.33
C LYS A 239 -0.94 -20.56 0.18
N LEU A 240 -1.13 -19.33 0.66
CA LEU A 240 -1.19 -19.04 2.08
C LEU A 240 -2.39 -19.72 2.74
N ASN A 241 -3.57 -19.62 2.12
CA ASN A 241 -4.81 -20.21 2.62
C ASN A 241 -4.77 -21.73 2.70
N ALA A 242 -4.04 -22.38 1.78
CA ALA A 242 -3.92 -23.85 1.70
C ALA A 242 -3.02 -24.45 2.80
N LEU A 243 -2.37 -23.62 3.64
CA LEU A 243 -1.49 -24.13 4.68
C LEU A 243 -2.25 -24.84 5.80
N THR A 244 -1.78 -26.03 6.18
CA THR A 244 -2.21 -26.66 7.44
C THR A 244 -1.77 -25.82 8.65
N LYS A 245 -2.35 -26.11 9.82
CA LYS A 245 -2.00 -25.38 11.06
C LYS A 245 -0.50 -25.49 11.37
N GLU A 246 0.10 -26.67 11.18
CA GLU A 246 1.53 -26.91 11.43
C GLU A 246 2.43 -26.12 10.48
N LYS A 247 2.13 -26.15 9.17
CA LYS A 247 2.86 -25.39 8.16
C LYS A 247 2.73 -23.88 8.37
N ARG A 248 1.54 -23.42 8.76
CA ARG A 248 1.29 -22.01 9.11
C ARG A 248 2.10 -21.58 10.34
N SER A 249 2.12 -22.42 11.41
CA SER A 249 2.93 -22.15 12.59
C SER A 249 4.42 -22.04 12.24
N THR A 250 4.90 -22.93 11.37
CA THR A 250 6.28 -22.88 10.87
C THR A 250 6.53 -21.59 10.06
N LEU A 251 5.62 -21.21 9.15
CA LEU A 251 5.72 -19.96 8.39
C LEU A 251 5.85 -18.73 9.30
N ILE A 252 4.99 -18.65 10.33
CA ILE A 252 5.01 -17.53 11.29
C ILE A 252 6.38 -17.45 11.97
N LYS A 253 6.89 -18.55 12.51
CA LYS A 253 8.20 -18.60 13.17
C LYS A 253 9.34 -18.19 12.25
N VAL A 254 9.32 -18.68 11.03
CA VAL A 254 10.38 -18.39 10.05
C VAL A 254 10.31 -16.94 9.58
N ALA A 255 9.13 -16.37 9.34
CA ALA A 255 8.99 -14.97 8.97
C ALA A 255 9.43 -14.01 10.10
N GLU A 256 9.11 -14.33 11.36
CA GLU A 256 9.59 -13.56 12.52
C GLU A 256 11.10 -13.67 12.70
N ALA A 257 11.67 -14.87 12.53
CA ALA A 257 13.13 -15.07 12.59
C ALA A 257 13.86 -14.29 11.50
N LEU A 258 13.27 -14.15 10.31
CA LEU A 258 13.83 -13.30 9.24
C LEU A 258 13.82 -11.82 9.61
N HIS A 259 12.73 -11.32 10.16
CA HIS A 259 12.68 -9.95 10.65
C HIS A 259 13.77 -9.72 11.70
N GLU A 260 13.91 -10.64 12.66
CA GLU A 260 14.93 -10.53 13.72
C GLU A 260 16.34 -10.52 13.13
N LYS A 261 16.63 -11.45 12.21
CA LYS A 261 17.92 -11.50 11.51
C LYS A 261 18.26 -10.21 10.76
N LYS A 262 17.26 -9.58 10.13
CA LYS A 262 17.44 -8.30 9.43
C LYS A 262 17.71 -7.16 10.40
N ILE A 263 16.99 -7.06 11.49
CA ILE A 263 17.19 -6.02 12.50
C ILE A 263 18.55 -6.19 13.19
N ALA A 264 18.97 -7.43 13.48
CA ALA A 264 20.30 -7.73 14.01
C ALA A 264 21.41 -7.27 13.06
N LYS A 265 21.27 -7.56 11.75
CA LYS A 265 22.21 -7.08 10.74
C LYS A 265 22.30 -5.55 10.67
N ILE A 266 21.16 -4.86 10.81
CA ILE A 266 21.14 -3.38 10.86
C ILE A 266 21.87 -2.89 12.12
N ALA A 267 21.66 -3.54 13.27
CA ALA A 267 22.38 -3.19 14.50
C ALA A 267 23.90 -3.37 14.35
N GLU A 268 24.36 -4.46 13.72
CA GLU A 268 25.78 -4.70 13.39
C GLU A 268 26.33 -3.55 12.54
N GLN A 269 25.65 -3.14 11.46
CA GLN A 269 26.07 -2.04 10.60
C GLN A 269 26.18 -0.70 11.36
N ILE A 270 25.28 -0.43 12.31
CA ILE A 270 25.34 0.76 13.16
C ILE A 270 26.60 0.73 14.04
N ILE A 271 26.91 -0.42 14.63
CA ILE A 271 28.06 -0.60 15.52
C ILE A 271 29.38 -0.50 14.76
N GLU A 272 29.45 -1.08 13.57
CA GLU A 272 30.62 -1.01 12.69
C GLU A 272 30.97 0.44 12.32
N LYS A 273 29.96 1.30 12.12
CA LYS A 273 30.12 2.73 11.86
C LYS A 273 30.31 3.49 13.18
N LYS A 274 31.45 3.34 13.83
CA LYS A 274 31.80 3.82 15.18
C LYS A 274 31.45 5.29 15.50
N THR A 275 31.21 6.11 14.49
CA THR A 275 30.86 7.54 14.65
C THR A 275 29.37 7.78 14.92
N VAL A 276 28.52 6.77 14.80
CA VAL A 276 27.06 6.94 14.94
C VAL A 276 26.67 7.32 16.37
N ARG A 277 25.97 8.44 16.50
CA ARG A 277 25.37 8.94 17.73
C ARG A 277 23.84 8.94 17.66
N ILE A 278 23.29 9.06 16.45
CA ILE A 278 21.84 9.11 16.19
C ILE A 278 21.46 8.10 15.13
N VAL A 279 20.45 7.29 15.43
CA VAL A 279 19.75 6.41 14.49
C VAL A 279 18.39 7.04 14.20
N LEU A 280 18.09 7.27 12.92
CA LEU A 280 16.83 7.84 12.46
C LEU A 280 16.03 6.76 11.74
N ILE A 281 14.85 6.40 12.27
CA ILE A 281 13.96 5.42 11.66
C ILE A 281 12.77 6.14 11.07
N ALA A 282 12.72 6.19 9.75
CA ALA A 282 11.62 6.80 9.01
C ALA A 282 10.79 5.77 8.23
N GLY A 283 9.67 6.22 7.73
CA GLY A 283 8.77 5.45 6.89
C GLY A 283 7.35 5.99 6.96
N PRO A 284 6.49 5.60 6.03
CA PRO A 284 5.13 6.12 5.95
C PRO A 284 4.27 5.70 7.15
N SER A 285 3.10 6.31 7.28
CA SER A 285 2.17 6.00 8.37
C SER A 285 1.84 4.50 8.43
N SER A 286 1.81 3.94 9.64
CA SER A 286 1.55 2.51 9.92
C SER A 286 2.52 1.53 9.23
N SER A 287 3.74 1.96 8.95
CA SER A 287 4.82 1.08 8.44
C SER A 287 5.48 0.22 9.52
N GLY A 288 5.17 0.41 10.81
CA GLY A 288 5.76 -0.34 11.92
C GLY A 288 7.08 0.24 12.43
N LYS A 289 7.33 1.55 12.24
CA LYS A 289 8.53 2.25 12.73
C LYS A 289 8.75 2.06 14.23
N THR A 290 7.71 2.25 15.02
CA THR A 290 7.79 2.18 16.49
C THR A 290 8.23 0.81 16.97
N THR A 291 7.64 -0.28 16.45
CA THR A 291 8.09 -1.63 16.79
C THR A 291 9.49 -1.93 16.27
N THR A 292 9.82 -1.46 15.07
CA THR A 292 11.18 -1.60 14.51
C THR A 292 12.21 -0.91 15.40
N SER A 293 11.92 0.31 15.88
CA SER A 293 12.77 1.04 16.84
C SER A 293 12.98 0.25 18.15
N LYS A 294 11.92 -0.32 18.71
CA LYS A 294 12.00 -1.12 19.93
C LYS A 294 12.79 -2.40 19.74
N ARG A 295 12.57 -3.15 18.64
CA ARG A 295 13.34 -4.37 18.32
C ARG A 295 14.81 -4.04 18.03
N LEU A 296 15.10 -2.96 17.31
CA LEU A 296 16.47 -2.50 17.08
C LEU A 296 17.16 -2.13 18.41
N SER A 297 16.45 -1.45 19.30
CA SER A 297 16.97 -1.12 20.64
C SER A 297 17.34 -2.37 21.45
N VAL A 298 16.58 -3.45 21.34
CA VAL A 298 16.92 -4.74 21.96
C VAL A 298 18.20 -5.31 21.34
N GLN A 299 18.37 -5.27 20.02
CA GLN A 299 19.59 -5.78 19.36
C GLN A 299 20.83 -4.95 19.69
N LEU A 300 20.71 -3.63 19.75
CA LEU A 300 21.81 -2.75 20.19
C LEU A 300 22.21 -3.04 21.64
N ALA A 301 21.22 -3.20 22.54
CA ALA A 301 21.46 -3.54 23.94
C ALA A 301 22.14 -4.92 24.09
N ALA A 302 21.70 -5.92 23.32
CA ALA A 302 22.32 -7.26 23.29
C ALA A 302 23.79 -7.21 22.80
N SER A 303 24.13 -6.20 22.02
CA SER A 303 25.49 -5.96 21.54
C SER A 303 26.31 -5.00 22.45
N GLY A 304 25.79 -4.65 23.63
CA GLY A 304 26.49 -3.81 24.61
C GLY A 304 26.34 -2.30 24.41
N ILE A 305 25.51 -1.86 23.44
CA ILE A 305 25.22 -0.44 23.23
C ILE A 305 23.89 -0.10 23.91
N ARG A 306 23.87 0.93 24.76
CA ARG A 306 22.64 1.37 25.42
C ARG A 306 21.86 2.34 24.53
N PRO A 307 20.65 1.99 24.03
CA PRO A 307 19.83 2.89 23.27
C PRO A 307 19.05 3.86 24.17
N VAL A 308 18.99 5.11 23.79
CA VAL A 308 18.06 6.12 24.31
C VAL A 308 17.01 6.38 23.25
N THR A 309 15.74 6.23 23.54
CA THR A 309 14.67 6.36 22.52
C THR A 309 13.96 7.69 22.62
N LEU A 310 13.67 8.31 21.48
CA LEU A 310 12.91 9.56 21.36
C LEU A 310 11.99 9.49 20.12
N SER A 311 10.70 9.80 20.31
CA SER A 311 9.77 9.89 19.21
C SER A 311 9.73 11.31 18.64
N LEU A 312 9.81 11.46 17.31
CA LEU A 312 9.63 12.73 16.61
C LEU A 312 8.20 13.27 16.80
N ASP A 313 7.23 12.39 16.98
CA ASP A 313 5.84 12.76 17.20
C ASP A 313 5.65 13.61 18.48
N ASN A 314 6.60 13.55 19.42
CA ASN A 314 6.59 14.40 20.61
C ASN A 314 6.81 15.89 20.31
N TYR A 315 7.39 16.20 19.15
CA TYR A 315 7.70 17.58 18.74
C TYR A 315 6.61 18.22 17.87
N TYR A 316 5.43 17.57 17.69
CA TYR A 316 4.32 18.20 16.98
C TYR A 316 3.94 19.54 17.61
N LEU A 317 3.66 20.52 16.75
CA LEU A 317 3.07 21.79 17.15
C LEU A 317 1.61 21.58 17.57
N THR A 318 1.10 22.47 18.39
CA THR A 318 -0.33 22.55 18.71
C THR A 318 -1.13 22.94 17.46
N HIS A 319 -2.42 22.61 17.41
CA HIS A 319 -3.28 22.79 16.23
C HIS A 319 -3.31 24.24 15.68
N ASP A 320 -3.23 25.23 16.58
CA ASP A 320 -3.18 26.67 16.23
C ASP A 320 -1.90 27.06 15.46
N LYS A 321 -0.82 26.28 15.60
CA LYS A 321 0.47 26.49 14.94
C LYS A 321 0.76 25.51 13.82
N THR A 322 -0.03 24.45 13.69
CA THR A 322 0.13 23.47 12.62
C THR A 322 -0.16 24.08 11.26
N PRO A 323 0.71 23.92 10.24
CA PRO A 323 0.47 24.45 8.90
C PRO A 323 -0.80 23.85 8.28
N LYS A 324 -1.38 24.57 7.33
CA LYS A 324 -2.53 24.11 6.55
C LYS A 324 -2.07 23.61 5.17
N ASP A 325 -2.75 22.61 4.64
CA ASP A 325 -2.56 22.13 3.27
C ASP A 325 -3.26 23.05 2.25
N GLU A 326 -3.17 22.72 0.96
CA GLU A 326 -3.80 23.46 -0.14
C GLU A 326 -5.34 23.51 -0.10
N PHE A 327 -5.96 22.67 0.72
CA PHE A 327 -7.41 22.65 0.96
C PHE A 327 -7.83 23.39 2.21
N GLY A 328 -6.87 23.97 2.96
CA GLY A 328 -7.11 24.69 4.20
C GLY A 328 -7.24 23.79 5.44
N GLU A 329 -7.00 22.50 5.30
CA GLU A 329 -6.99 21.52 6.39
C GLU A 329 -5.62 21.47 7.08
N LEU A 330 -5.58 21.06 8.36
CA LEU A 330 -4.32 20.93 9.09
C LEU A 330 -3.43 19.83 8.49
N ASP A 331 -2.22 20.21 8.03
CA ASP A 331 -1.23 19.30 7.43
C ASP A 331 -0.30 18.73 8.49
N PHE A 332 -0.75 17.67 9.15
CA PHE A 332 0.05 16.93 10.13
C PHE A 332 1.18 16.10 9.50
N GLU A 333 1.17 15.90 8.19
CA GLU A 333 2.23 15.20 7.49
C GLU A 333 3.36 16.15 7.04
N SER A 334 3.18 17.47 7.19
CA SER A 334 4.21 18.45 6.89
C SER A 334 5.39 18.35 7.87
N LEU A 335 6.62 18.51 7.35
CA LEU A 335 7.80 18.66 8.19
C LEU A 335 7.66 19.83 9.19
N TYR A 336 7.01 20.91 8.76
CA TYR A 336 6.80 22.13 9.55
C TYR A 336 5.64 22.02 10.55
N ALA A 337 4.99 20.86 10.65
CA ALA A 337 4.13 20.52 11.78
C ALA A 337 4.94 20.17 13.04
N LEU A 338 6.26 19.98 12.90
CA LEU A 338 7.19 19.77 14.00
C LEU A 338 7.88 21.07 14.42
N ASP A 339 8.20 21.20 15.69
CA ASP A 339 9.02 22.27 16.26
C ASP A 339 10.50 22.01 15.95
N LEU A 340 10.90 22.30 14.71
CA LEU A 340 12.27 22.07 14.24
C LEU A 340 13.34 22.85 15.02
N PRO A 341 13.10 24.12 15.41
CA PRO A 341 14.07 24.86 16.22
C PRO A 341 14.34 24.17 17.56
N LEU A 342 13.29 23.81 18.31
CA LEU A 342 13.42 23.12 19.59
C LEU A 342 14.10 21.75 19.43
N LEU A 343 13.69 20.98 18.41
CA LEU A 343 14.28 19.67 18.11
C LEU A 343 15.79 19.79 17.87
N ASN A 344 16.22 20.68 16.96
CA ASN A 344 17.64 20.83 16.63
C ASN A 344 18.46 21.37 17.80
N GLN A 345 17.91 22.29 18.61
CA GLN A 345 18.55 22.76 19.83
C GLN A 345 18.78 21.57 20.79
N GLN A 346 17.74 20.79 21.08
CA GLN A 346 17.83 19.67 22.03
C GLN A 346 18.72 18.54 21.50
N LEU A 347 18.74 18.29 20.20
CA LEU A 347 19.68 17.31 19.60
C LEU A 347 21.13 17.75 19.78
N GLY A 348 21.45 19.03 19.55
CA GLY A 348 22.78 19.58 19.80
C GLY A 348 23.21 19.40 21.25
N GLN A 349 22.34 19.71 22.19
CA GLN A 349 22.56 19.52 23.64
C GLN A 349 22.79 18.05 24.01
N LEU A 350 21.96 17.12 23.48
CA LEU A 350 22.15 15.68 23.72
C LEU A 350 23.49 15.16 23.20
N ILE A 351 23.91 15.59 22.01
CA ILE A 351 25.21 15.19 21.44
C ILE A 351 26.38 15.76 22.28
N ALA A 352 26.21 16.96 22.80
CA ALA A 352 27.18 17.55 23.74
C ALA A 352 27.17 16.88 25.14
N GLY A 353 26.27 15.92 25.38
CA GLY A 353 26.15 15.22 26.67
C GLY A 353 25.35 15.98 27.73
N GLU A 354 24.64 17.04 27.33
CA GLU A 354 23.78 17.80 28.23
C GLU A 354 22.46 17.07 28.50
N THR A 355 21.81 17.39 29.60
CA THR A 355 20.47 16.90 29.94
C THR A 355 19.42 17.80 29.31
N ILE A 356 18.45 17.21 28.63
CA ILE A 356 17.27 17.91 28.10
C ILE A 356 15.99 17.39 28.73
N VAL A 357 14.93 18.20 28.68
CA VAL A 357 13.54 17.77 28.96
C VAL A 357 12.78 17.86 27.62
N PRO A 358 12.59 16.73 26.90
CA PRO A 358 11.86 16.74 25.64
C PRO A 358 10.37 16.97 25.90
N PRO A 359 9.62 17.57 24.96
CA PRO A 359 8.15 17.59 25.05
C PRO A 359 7.60 16.17 24.89
N VAL A 360 6.34 15.98 25.29
CA VAL A 360 5.52 14.79 25.01
C VAL A 360 4.21 15.30 24.40
N PHE A 361 3.87 14.81 23.20
CA PHE A 361 2.60 15.18 22.57
C PHE A 361 1.50 14.19 22.95
N ASN A 362 0.45 14.68 23.59
CA ASN A 362 -0.70 13.91 23.98
C ASN A 362 -1.76 13.96 22.86
N PHE A 363 -1.86 12.89 22.05
CA PHE A 363 -2.80 12.80 20.92
C PHE A 363 -4.29 12.78 21.31
N LYS A 364 -4.63 12.60 22.61
CA LYS A 364 -6.03 12.65 23.06
C LYS A 364 -6.46 14.07 23.40
N THR A 365 -5.55 14.85 24.02
CA THR A 365 -5.79 16.23 24.42
C THR A 365 -5.29 17.23 23.38
N GLU A 366 -4.48 16.76 22.40
CA GLU A 366 -3.85 17.58 21.35
C GLU A 366 -2.94 18.69 21.91
N GLN A 367 -2.35 18.42 23.09
CA GLN A 367 -1.51 19.35 23.84
C GLN A 367 -0.11 18.76 24.06
N ARG A 368 0.86 19.66 24.27
CA ARG A 368 2.21 19.30 24.72
C ARG A 368 2.29 19.25 26.24
N GLU A 369 2.96 18.24 26.73
CA GLU A 369 3.30 18.06 28.15
C GLU A 369 4.82 18.00 28.29
N GLU A 370 5.35 18.22 29.50
CA GLU A 370 6.77 18.01 29.79
C GLU A 370 7.09 16.51 29.90
N GLY A 371 8.13 16.08 29.20
CA GLY A 371 8.64 14.74 29.27
C GLY A 371 9.58 14.53 30.48
N LYS A 372 10.18 13.35 30.55
CA LYS A 372 11.20 13.03 31.54
C LYS A 372 12.56 13.54 31.07
N PRO A 373 13.44 14.01 31.99
CA PRO A 373 14.81 14.38 31.64
C PRO A 373 15.54 13.20 31.00
N ILE A 374 16.24 13.45 29.90
CA ILE A 374 17.11 12.51 29.20
C ILE A 374 18.49 13.11 28.98
N GLN A 375 19.51 12.28 28.99
CA GLN A 375 20.90 12.61 28.70
C GLN A 375 21.49 11.51 27.84
N LEU A 376 22.33 11.85 26.88
CA LEU A 376 23.04 10.90 26.05
C LEU A 376 24.50 10.80 26.49
N LYS A 377 24.88 9.66 27.09
CA LYS A 377 26.25 9.38 27.51
C LYS A 377 27.11 8.96 26.31
N GLU A 378 28.42 8.91 26.52
CA GLU A 378 29.40 8.60 25.46
C GLU A 378 29.14 7.24 24.77
N ASN A 379 28.75 6.22 25.55
CA ASN A 379 28.48 4.86 25.06
C ASN A 379 26.99 4.60 24.71
N GLU A 380 26.20 5.66 24.57
CA GLU A 380 24.80 5.56 24.27
C GLU A 380 24.50 6.10 22.86
N ILE A 381 23.51 5.50 22.21
CA ILE A 381 23.01 5.92 20.90
C ILE A 381 21.57 6.40 21.02
N LEU A 382 21.27 7.57 20.48
CA LEU A 382 19.91 8.07 20.39
C LEU A 382 19.18 7.36 19.23
N VAL A 383 18.08 6.69 19.50
CA VAL A 383 17.22 6.06 18.49
C VAL A 383 15.95 6.87 18.37
N MET A 384 15.79 7.55 17.26
CA MET A 384 14.63 8.40 16.95
C MET A 384 13.77 7.76 15.88
N GLU A 385 12.45 7.83 16.03
CA GLU A 385 11.52 7.37 15.01
C GLU A 385 10.46 8.43 14.68
N GLY A 386 10.07 8.49 13.41
CA GLY A 386 9.02 9.36 12.91
C GLY A 386 9.03 9.44 11.39
N ILE A 387 7.99 10.04 10.82
CA ILE A 387 7.81 10.05 9.35
C ILE A 387 8.92 10.81 8.61
N HIS A 388 9.52 11.82 9.23
CA HIS A 388 10.50 12.74 8.62
C HIS A 388 11.97 12.36 8.83
N GLY A 389 12.28 11.22 9.47
CA GLY A 389 13.65 10.86 9.86
C GLY A 389 14.68 10.81 8.71
N LEU A 390 14.25 10.76 7.44
CA LEU A 390 15.14 10.78 6.27
C LEU A 390 15.20 12.14 5.55
N ASN A 391 14.39 13.11 5.98
CA ASN A 391 14.45 14.45 5.41
C ASN A 391 15.71 15.18 5.95
N PRO A 392 16.62 15.66 5.07
CA PRO A 392 17.84 16.34 5.51
C PRO A 392 17.61 17.56 6.39
N GLU A 393 16.51 18.29 6.19
CA GLU A 393 16.19 19.50 6.97
C GLU A 393 15.90 19.18 8.45
N LEU A 394 15.40 17.96 8.75
CA LEU A 394 15.03 17.57 10.11
C LEU A 394 16.21 17.69 11.10
N THR A 395 17.40 17.30 10.67
CA THR A 395 18.60 17.23 11.50
C THR A 395 19.79 17.93 10.82
N ALA A 396 19.55 19.08 10.19
CA ALA A 396 20.55 19.81 9.43
C ALA A 396 21.76 20.25 10.27
N SER A 397 21.56 20.44 11.59
CA SER A 397 22.61 20.85 12.54
C SER A 397 23.56 19.70 12.93
N ILE A 398 23.25 18.46 12.59
CA ILE A 398 24.04 17.28 12.99
C ILE A 398 24.86 16.78 11.82
N ASP A 399 26.12 16.43 12.06
CA ASP A 399 27.02 15.86 11.04
C ASP A 399 26.49 14.52 10.51
N GLU A 400 26.56 14.32 9.20
CA GLU A 400 26.10 13.08 8.54
C GLU A 400 26.86 11.84 8.98
N SER A 401 28.14 11.97 9.37
CA SER A 401 28.92 10.85 9.88
C SER A 401 28.40 10.30 11.21
N GLN A 402 27.67 11.12 11.99
CA GLN A 402 27.09 10.75 13.27
C GLN A 402 25.69 10.15 13.15
N LYS A 403 25.14 10.08 11.93
CA LYS A 403 23.80 9.57 11.65
C LYS A 403 23.83 8.18 11.02
N PHE A 404 22.80 7.39 11.34
CA PHE A 404 22.46 6.17 10.61
C PHE A 404 20.97 6.19 10.32
N LYS A 405 20.62 6.15 9.05
CA LYS A 405 19.26 6.34 8.55
C LYS A 405 18.63 5.01 8.12
N ILE A 406 17.45 4.70 8.64
CA ILE A 406 16.70 3.46 8.33
C ILE A 406 15.35 3.83 7.75
N TYR A 407 15.01 3.25 6.60
CA TYR A 407 13.67 3.33 6.04
C TYR A 407 12.89 2.05 6.30
N ALA A 408 11.79 2.14 7.06
CA ALA A 408 10.88 1.05 7.35
C ALA A 408 9.61 1.17 6.51
N SER A 409 9.36 0.19 5.64
CA SER A 409 8.18 0.16 4.77
C SER A 409 7.53 -1.23 4.74
N ALA A 410 6.22 -1.27 4.56
CA ALA A 410 5.46 -2.51 4.43
C ALA A 410 5.30 -2.86 2.94
N LEU A 411 6.35 -3.40 2.32
CA LEU A 411 6.33 -3.81 0.91
C LEU A 411 5.73 -5.22 0.79
N THR A 412 4.46 -5.29 0.43
CA THR A 412 3.73 -6.56 0.32
C THR A 412 4.13 -7.28 -0.97
N ALA A 413 4.66 -8.50 -0.86
CA ALA A 413 5.01 -9.35 -2.00
C ALA A 413 3.95 -10.42 -2.31
N LEU A 414 2.91 -10.56 -1.47
CA LEU A 414 1.76 -11.40 -1.76
C LEU A 414 0.81 -10.72 -2.74
N SER A 415 0.29 -11.50 -3.67
CA SER A 415 -0.80 -11.09 -4.58
C SER A 415 -2.06 -11.92 -4.33
N LEU A 416 -3.20 -11.46 -4.83
CA LEU A 416 -4.40 -12.32 -4.92
C LEU A 416 -4.19 -13.37 -6.01
N ASN A 417 -3.77 -12.96 -7.18
CA ASN A 417 -3.32 -13.79 -8.31
C ASN A 417 -2.25 -13.02 -9.10
N ASP A 418 -1.80 -13.53 -10.23
CA ASP A 418 -0.67 -12.96 -10.99
C ASP A 418 -0.92 -11.50 -11.45
N LEU A 419 -2.17 -11.10 -11.69
CA LEU A 419 -2.54 -9.76 -12.15
C LEU A 419 -3.18 -8.85 -11.08
N ASN A 420 -3.54 -9.41 -9.93
CA ASN A 420 -4.14 -8.65 -8.83
C ASN A 420 -3.17 -8.57 -7.65
N TRP A 421 -2.29 -7.59 -7.70
CA TRP A 421 -1.37 -7.29 -6.60
C TRP A 421 -2.10 -6.69 -5.39
N ILE A 422 -1.51 -6.82 -4.23
CA ILE A 422 -1.98 -6.21 -2.98
C ILE A 422 -1.14 -4.97 -2.72
N SER A 423 -1.79 -3.81 -2.67
CA SER A 423 -1.10 -2.54 -2.46
C SER A 423 -0.51 -2.44 -1.04
N ALA A 424 0.73 -2.00 -0.93
CA ALA A 424 1.33 -1.63 0.37
C ALA A 424 0.50 -0.55 1.10
N SER A 425 -0.14 0.34 0.34
CA SER A 425 -1.07 1.35 0.89
C SER A 425 -2.28 0.70 1.56
N ASP A 426 -2.86 -0.36 0.96
CA ASP A 426 -4.02 -1.06 1.53
C ASP A 426 -3.67 -1.76 2.83
N THR A 427 -2.52 -2.44 2.86
CA THR A 427 -2.02 -3.10 4.07
C THR A 427 -1.81 -2.09 5.19
N ARG A 428 -1.21 -0.94 4.90
CA ARG A 428 -0.99 0.12 5.89
C ARG A 428 -2.29 0.80 6.33
N LEU A 429 -3.25 0.99 5.42
CA LEU A 429 -4.58 1.50 5.78
C LEU A 429 -5.31 0.55 6.73
N LEU A 430 -5.28 -0.75 6.47
CA LEU A 430 -5.85 -1.77 7.38
C LEU A 430 -5.17 -1.75 8.75
N ARG A 431 -3.83 -1.66 8.81
CA ARG A 431 -3.08 -1.49 10.06
C ARG A 431 -3.54 -0.23 10.80
N ARG A 432 -3.67 0.90 10.10
CA ARG A 432 -4.08 2.19 10.68
C ARG A 432 -5.50 2.14 11.21
N ILE A 433 -6.45 1.58 10.47
CA ILE A 433 -7.85 1.43 10.90
C ILE A 433 -7.92 0.68 12.23
N ILE A 434 -7.23 -0.47 12.36
CA ILE A 434 -7.25 -1.25 13.60
C ILE A 434 -6.60 -0.48 14.75
N ARG A 435 -5.44 0.14 14.52
CA ARG A 435 -4.72 0.91 15.54
C ARG A 435 -5.55 2.10 16.02
N ASP A 436 -6.07 2.90 15.10
CA ASP A 436 -6.79 4.13 15.41
C ASP A 436 -8.13 3.82 16.10
N TYR A 437 -8.80 2.73 15.72
CA TYR A 437 -9.98 2.23 16.42
C TYR A 437 -9.68 1.84 17.88
N LYS A 438 -8.60 1.09 18.09
CA LYS A 438 -8.25 0.59 19.44
C LYS A 438 -7.68 1.63 20.38
N TYR A 439 -6.81 2.50 19.88
CA TYR A 439 -5.96 3.33 20.73
C TYR A 439 -6.27 4.81 20.67
N ARG A 440 -6.95 5.26 19.59
CA ARG A 440 -7.28 6.67 19.34
C ARG A 440 -8.78 6.95 19.36
N ASN A 441 -9.60 5.91 19.55
CA ASN A 441 -11.06 6.01 19.52
C ASN A 441 -11.63 6.61 18.22
N TYR A 442 -10.98 6.31 17.07
CA TYR A 442 -11.44 6.75 15.76
C TYR A 442 -12.14 5.59 15.04
N PRO A 443 -13.38 5.77 14.55
CA PRO A 443 -14.05 4.79 13.71
C PRO A 443 -13.32 4.65 12.36
N ALA A 444 -13.56 3.54 11.64
CA ALA A 444 -12.94 3.29 10.32
C ALA A 444 -13.21 4.42 9.32
N GLU A 445 -14.44 4.96 9.32
CA GLU A 445 -14.88 6.07 8.49
C GLU A 445 -13.90 7.26 8.59
N LYS A 446 -13.63 7.75 9.80
CA LYS A 446 -12.72 8.88 10.04
C LYS A 446 -11.28 8.59 9.60
N THR A 447 -10.82 7.33 9.74
CA THR A 447 -9.49 6.94 9.29
C THR A 447 -9.40 6.90 7.77
N ILE A 448 -10.46 6.43 7.08
CA ILE A 448 -10.55 6.38 5.62
C ILE A 448 -10.61 7.79 5.04
N GLU A 449 -11.42 8.69 5.59
CA GLU A 449 -11.53 10.10 5.17
C GLU A 449 -10.16 10.80 5.17
N ARG A 450 -9.40 10.62 6.24
CA ARG A 450 -8.07 11.22 6.40
C ARG A 450 -7.00 10.56 5.51
N TRP A 451 -7.25 9.37 4.96
CA TRP A 451 -6.21 8.64 4.24
C TRP A 451 -5.70 9.34 3.00
N ALA A 452 -6.57 10.07 2.28
CA ALA A 452 -6.16 10.85 1.11
C ALA A 452 -5.16 11.97 1.47
N SER A 453 -5.37 12.68 2.58
CA SER A 453 -4.43 13.69 3.09
C SER A 453 -3.10 13.06 3.51
N VAL A 454 -3.14 11.93 4.22
CA VAL A 454 -1.93 11.18 4.59
C VAL A 454 -1.12 10.80 3.35
N ARG A 455 -1.77 10.29 2.30
CA ARG A 455 -1.10 9.93 1.04
C ARG A 455 -0.44 11.12 0.35
N ARG A 456 -1.11 12.28 0.29
CA ARG A 456 -0.50 13.50 -0.25
C ARG A 456 0.75 13.91 0.54
N GLY A 457 0.68 13.85 1.85
CA GLY A 457 1.82 14.15 2.72
C GLY A 457 2.98 13.16 2.52
N GLU A 458 2.69 11.86 2.38
CA GLU A 458 3.70 10.84 2.09
C GLU A 458 4.41 11.10 0.75
N ASP A 459 3.65 11.44 -0.30
CA ASP A 459 4.18 11.73 -1.63
C ASP A 459 5.08 12.98 -1.62
N LYS A 460 4.77 13.98 -0.79
CA LYS A 460 5.50 15.23 -0.69
C LYS A 460 6.70 15.17 0.27
N TRP A 461 6.55 14.53 1.42
CA TRP A 461 7.46 14.68 2.55
C TRP A 461 8.24 13.42 2.94
N ILE A 462 7.88 12.23 2.42
CA ILE A 462 8.48 10.96 2.85
C ILE A 462 9.13 10.23 1.69
N PHE A 463 8.38 9.92 0.63
CA PHE A 463 8.89 9.13 -0.50
C PHE A 463 10.04 9.77 -1.28
N PRO A 464 10.15 11.10 -1.44
CA PRO A 464 11.30 11.72 -2.09
C PRO A 464 12.63 11.42 -1.38
N PHE A 465 12.58 11.16 -0.08
CA PHE A 465 13.78 10.94 0.75
C PHE A 465 14.09 9.47 1.07
N GLN A 466 13.26 8.52 0.64
CA GLN A 466 13.41 7.11 1.02
C GLN A 466 14.75 6.50 0.59
N GLU A 467 15.30 6.92 -0.55
CA GLU A 467 16.60 6.45 -1.05
C GLU A 467 17.80 7.04 -0.26
N ASN A 468 17.59 8.01 0.65
CA ASN A 468 18.63 8.54 1.55
C ASN A 468 18.97 7.58 2.71
N ALA A 469 18.24 6.48 2.88
CA ALA A 469 18.48 5.53 3.95
C ALA A 469 19.83 4.80 3.81
N ASP A 470 20.56 4.60 4.92
CA ASP A 470 21.73 3.72 4.98
C ASP A 470 21.30 2.24 4.93
N ALA A 471 20.16 1.92 5.54
CA ALA A 471 19.55 0.60 5.51
C ALA A 471 18.05 0.66 5.26
N MET A 472 17.51 -0.37 4.60
CA MET A 472 16.07 -0.54 4.41
C MET A 472 15.55 -1.77 5.14
N PHE A 473 14.38 -1.63 5.77
CA PHE A 473 13.68 -2.71 6.45
C PHE A 473 12.27 -2.90 5.90
N ASN A 474 12.01 -4.06 5.31
CA ASN A 474 10.64 -4.44 4.94
C ASN A 474 9.90 -5.00 6.14
N SER A 475 8.92 -4.27 6.63
CA SER A 475 8.10 -4.61 7.80
C SER A 475 6.90 -5.52 7.48
N SER A 476 6.71 -5.90 6.21
CA SER A 476 5.62 -6.78 5.80
C SER A 476 5.88 -8.22 6.22
N LEU A 477 4.83 -8.89 6.69
CA LEU A 477 4.84 -10.30 7.05
C LEU A 477 3.88 -11.07 6.15
N LEU A 478 4.30 -12.23 5.62
CA LEU A 478 3.50 -13.02 4.68
C LEU A 478 2.11 -13.40 5.21
N PHE A 479 1.99 -13.57 6.52
CA PHE A 479 0.73 -13.92 7.19
C PHE A 479 -0.08 -12.71 7.68
N GLU A 480 0.34 -11.51 7.34
CA GLU A 480 -0.20 -10.26 7.89
C GLU A 480 -1.68 -10.07 7.62
N LEU A 481 -2.11 -10.11 6.35
CA LEU A 481 -3.53 -9.93 6.01
C LEU A 481 -4.43 -10.97 6.67
N ALA A 482 -3.95 -12.22 6.77
CA ALA A 482 -4.66 -13.28 7.47
C ALA A 482 -4.80 -12.98 8.97
N SER A 483 -3.80 -12.35 9.59
CA SER A 483 -3.82 -11.95 11.00
C SER A 483 -4.72 -10.74 11.26
N ILE A 484 -4.70 -9.77 10.35
CA ILE A 484 -5.46 -8.52 10.44
C ILE A 484 -6.96 -8.75 10.21
N LYS A 485 -7.33 -9.65 9.30
CA LYS A 485 -8.70 -9.88 8.83
C LYS A 485 -9.74 -9.90 9.96
N ARG A 486 -9.51 -10.73 10.99
CA ARG A 486 -10.49 -10.94 12.06
C ARG A 486 -10.84 -9.69 12.86
N GLN A 487 -9.93 -8.71 12.89
CA GLN A 487 -10.18 -7.44 13.57
C GLN A 487 -10.65 -6.35 12.61
N ALA A 488 -10.15 -6.35 11.38
CA ALA A 488 -10.52 -5.36 10.38
C ALA A 488 -11.96 -5.53 9.86
N GLU A 489 -12.41 -6.78 9.63
CA GLU A 489 -13.75 -7.02 9.08
C GLU A 489 -14.89 -6.43 9.93
N PRO A 490 -15.00 -6.66 11.25
CA PRO A 490 -16.05 -6.04 12.04
C PRO A 490 -15.97 -4.51 12.03
N ILE A 491 -14.79 -3.92 12.16
CA ILE A 491 -14.58 -2.47 12.17
C ILE A 491 -15.00 -1.83 10.82
N LEU A 492 -14.64 -2.46 9.69
CA LEU A 492 -15.03 -1.98 8.36
C LEU A 492 -16.53 -2.13 8.09
N ASN A 493 -17.19 -3.13 8.68
CA ASN A 493 -18.63 -3.31 8.55
C ASN A 493 -19.46 -2.28 9.36
N GLU A 494 -18.85 -1.52 10.26
CA GLU A 494 -19.51 -0.41 10.97
C GLU A 494 -19.73 0.83 10.07
N VAL A 495 -19.00 0.92 8.93
CA VAL A 495 -19.13 2.06 8.01
C VAL A 495 -20.50 2.02 7.31
N ALA A 496 -21.29 3.07 7.52
CA ALA A 496 -22.63 3.18 6.98
C ALA A 496 -22.63 3.31 5.45
N GLN A 497 -23.70 2.80 4.80
CA GLN A 497 -23.77 2.77 3.33
C GLN A 497 -23.89 4.17 2.70
N ASP A 498 -24.41 5.14 3.41
CA ASP A 498 -24.55 6.53 2.99
C ASP A 498 -23.28 7.37 3.22
N SER A 499 -22.26 6.81 3.85
CA SER A 499 -20.97 7.46 4.03
C SER A 499 -20.12 7.48 2.75
N ASP A 500 -19.41 8.57 2.52
CA ASP A 500 -18.41 8.71 1.44
C ASP A 500 -17.23 7.72 1.60
N SER A 501 -16.99 7.23 2.81
CA SER A 501 -16.00 6.20 3.10
C SER A 501 -16.44 4.77 2.75
N TYR A 502 -17.74 4.57 2.49
CA TYR A 502 -18.29 3.24 2.24
C TYR A 502 -17.68 2.50 1.04
N PRO A 503 -17.45 3.14 -0.13
CA PRO A 503 -16.83 2.46 -1.26
C PRO A 503 -15.46 1.87 -0.92
N GLU A 504 -14.64 2.61 -0.17
CA GLU A 504 -13.31 2.16 0.24
C GLU A 504 -13.37 1.06 1.31
N ALA A 505 -14.26 1.20 2.30
CA ALA A 505 -14.51 0.15 3.30
C ALA A 505 -14.96 -1.17 2.64
N ARG A 506 -15.88 -1.10 1.66
CA ARG A 506 -16.35 -2.27 0.90
C ARG A 506 -15.24 -2.88 0.03
N ARG A 507 -14.38 -2.06 -0.56
CA ARG A 507 -13.22 -2.53 -1.34
C ARG A 507 -12.25 -3.31 -0.45
N LEU A 508 -11.93 -2.80 0.74
CA LEU A 508 -11.07 -3.49 1.70
C LEU A 508 -11.70 -4.78 2.22
N LEU A 509 -13.01 -4.79 2.50
CA LEU A 509 -13.75 -6.00 2.85
C LEU A 509 -13.69 -7.02 1.72
N HIS A 510 -13.86 -6.59 0.47
CA HIS A 510 -13.77 -7.47 -0.70
C HIS A 510 -12.37 -8.09 -0.84
N LEU A 511 -11.31 -7.32 -0.61
CA LEU A 511 -9.94 -7.86 -0.54
C LEU A 511 -9.83 -8.96 0.53
N LEU A 512 -10.39 -8.72 1.72
CA LEU A 512 -10.31 -9.66 2.84
C LEU A 512 -11.18 -10.92 2.64
N GLU A 513 -12.20 -10.89 1.79
CA GLU A 513 -13.05 -12.07 1.50
C GLU A 513 -12.23 -13.29 1.04
N TYR A 514 -11.15 -13.06 0.29
CA TYR A 514 -10.30 -14.12 -0.26
C TYR A 514 -9.29 -14.69 0.74
N VAL A 515 -9.15 -14.09 1.91
CA VAL A 515 -8.13 -14.44 2.89
C VAL A 515 -8.72 -15.29 4.00
N VAL A 516 -8.08 -16.40 4.37
CA VAL A 516 -8.44 -17.19 5.55
C VAL A 516 -7.79 -16.60 6.80
N GLY A 517 -8.61 -16.21 7.77
CA GLY A 517 -8.13 -15.52 8.98
C GLY A 517 -7.35 -16.42 9.94
N ILE A 518 -6.20 -15.95 10.41
CA ILE A 518 -5.37 -16.59 11.43
C ILE A 518 -5.85 -16.17 12.83
N PRO A 519 -5.92 -17.11 13.80
CA PRO A 519 -6.24 -16.78 15.18
C PRO A 519 -5.19 -15.87 15.81
N TYR A 520 -5.64 -14.89 16.58
CA TYR A 520 -4.80 -13.90 17.24
C TYR A 520 -3.69 -14.52 18.13
N HIS A 521 -3.98 -15.58 18.86
CA HIS A 521 -3.03 -16.25 19.77
C HIS A 521 -1.85 -16.93 19.04
N GLU A 522 -1.95 -17.17 17.74
CA GLU A 522 -0.85 -17.75 16.95
C GLU A 522 0.26 -16.72 16.66
N ILE A 523 -0.01 -15.41 16.83
CA ILE A 523 0.95 -14.35 16.55
C ILE A 523 1.83 -14.10 17.78
N PRO A 524 3.17 -14.14 17.66
CA PRO A 524 4.08 -13.89 18.80
C PRO A 524 3.87 -12.48 19.40
N GLN A 525 4.08 -12.35 20.70
CA GLN A 525 3.94 -11.06 21.40
C GLN A 525 4.98 -10.02 20.95
N THR A 526 6.13 -10.47 20.46
CA THR A 526 7.20 -9.61 19.91
C THR A 526 7.02 -9.28 18.44
N SER A 527 5.98 -9.84 17.78
CA SER A 527 5.69 -9.54 16.37
C SER A 527 5.39 -8.06 16.16
N LEU A 528 5.88 -7.52 15.05
CA LEU A 528 5.57 -6.15 14.63
C LEU A 528 4.05 -5.93 14.50
N LEU A 529 3.29 -6.94 14.12
CA LEU A 529 1.83 -6.84 13.99
C LEU A 529 1.13 -6.55 15.31
N ARG A 530 1.75 -6.83 16.45
CA ARG A 530 1.17 -6.57 17.77
C ARG A 530 1.01 -5.08 18.07
N GLU A 531 1.78 -4.21 17.43
CA GLU A 531 1.56 -2.76 17.44
C GLU A 531 0.12 -2.39 17.03
N PHE A 532 -0.43 -3.13 16.07
CA PHE A 532 -1.78 -2.89 15.53
C PHE A 532 -2.82 -3.80 16.18
N LEU A 533 -2.51 -5.09 16.28
CA LEU A 533 -3.42 -6.10 16.81
C LEU A 533 -3.61 -6.03 18.34
N GLY A 534 -2.68 -5.40 19.05
CA GLY A 534 -2.63 -5.34 20.52
C GLY A 534 -1.93 -6.55 21.15
N GLY A 535 -1.79 -6.53 22.47
CA GLY A 535 -1.13 -7.59 23.24
C GLY A 535 0.35 -7.74 22.91
N SER A 536 1.03 -6.62 22.66
CA SER A 536 2.47 -6.57 22.43
C SER A 536 3.23 -6.81 23.74
N GLY A 537 4.38 -7.48 23.64
CA GLY A 537 5.38 -7.51 24.70
C GLY A 537 6.16 -6.21 24.85
N PHE A 538 6.00 -5.26 23.92
CA PHE A 538 6.58 -3.92 24.00
C PHE A 538 5.55 -2.92 24.53
N HIS A 539 6.00 -1.93 25.31
CA HIS A 539 5.19 -0.80 25.75
C HIS A 539 5.26 0.33 24.70
N TYR A 540 4.10 0.88 24.32
CA TYR A 540 3.98 1.97 23.34
C TYR A 540 3.57 3.27 23.99
#